data_d64d41a9e011a61b3fce493712dc6a3a
#
_entry.id   d64d41a9e011a61b3fce493712dc6a3a
#
_cell.length_a   1.000
_cell.length_b   1.000
_cell.length_c   1.000
_cell.angle_alpha   90.00
_cell.angle_beta   90.00
_cell.angle_gamma   90.00
#
_symmetry.space_group_name_H-M   'P 1'
#
loop_
_entity.id
_entity.type
_entity.pdbx_description
1 polymer ?
#
loop_
_entity_poly.entity_id
_entity_poly.type
_entity_poly.pdbx_seq_one_letter_code
_entity_poly.pdbx_strand_id
1 'polypeptide(L)'
;MDRMEEKCDIAIVGGGPAGLSAAYSSAKAGAKVVVFEKDEAIAHSIRTSGVTWISEMERLGIPAKFYNPVQNYRFVSPSNDVLISGSSPKSCVLDVRGMYQHLAFLAAEAGAQIMVKSNVINIIEEDSRIAGIKASTPKGDLIMHSTLVIDASGFSATVARKAGAAGEWKRYGVGAEYECYCDQVDSATWVLMVGQQFSEAGYAWIFPLSKNRVRIGVGIGRPESSAEPLEKLHEILGKKLKPLDALGKIQPVELHYGFIPNEGVRQSSVADGLMLVGDSAGQSNPLV
;
A
#
# COMPACT_ATOMS: atom_id res chain seq x y z
N MET A 1 1.40 9.69 -34.14
CA MET A 1 1.47 8.43 -33.40
C MET A 1 0.10 7.79 -33.56
N ASP A 2 0.04 6.58 -34.08
CA ASP A 2 -1.21 5.87 -34.24
C ASP A 2 -1.78 5.53 -32.88
N ARG A 3 -3.05 5.82 -32.69
CA ARG A 3 -3.80 5.55 -31.46
C ARG A 3 -4.11 4.05 -31.47
N MET A 4 -3.61 3.32 -30.46
CA MET A 4 -3.93 1.90 -30.30
C MET A 4 -5.30 1.76 -29.66
N GLU A 5 -6.10 0.81 -30.12
CA GLU A 5 -7.43 0.49 -29.58
C GLU A 5 -7.51 -1.02 -29.32
N GLU A 6 -7.84 -1.40 -28.10
CA GLU A 6 -7.91 -2.78 -27.65
C GLU A 6 -9.16 -3.01 -26.78
N LYS A 7 -9.48 -4.28 -26.53
CA LYS A 7 -10.63 -4.70 -25.70
C LYS A 7 -10.26 -5.81 -24.73
N CYS A 8 -10.77 -5.70 -23.49
CA CYS A 8 -10.73 -6.75 -22.49
C CYS A 8 -12.10 -6.86 -21.76
N ASP A 9 -12.28 -7.85 -20.89
CA ASP A 9 -13.47 -7.94 -20.06
C ASP A 9 -13.35 -7.02 -18.85
N ILE A 10 -12.16 -7.00 -18.22
CA ILE A 10 -11.90 -6.22 -17.03
C ILE A 10 -10.59 -5.45 -17.18
N ALA A 11 -10.66 -4.12 -17.07
CA ALA A 11 -9.51 -3.23 -16.97
C ALA A 11 -9.28 -2.84 -15.50
N ILE A 12 -8.11 -3.16 -14.95
CA ILE A 12 -7.77 -2.88 -13.54
C ILE A 12 -6.73 -1.75 -13.51
N VAL A 13 -7.01 -0.71 -12.74
CA VAL A 13 -6.14 0.46 -12.63
C VAL A 13 -5.43 0.46 -11.28
N GLY A 14 -4.15 0.13 -11.30
CA GLY A 14 -3.26 0.01 -10.15
C GLY A 14 -2.80 -1.42 -9.88
N GLY A 15 -1.47 -1.62 -9.84
CA GLY A 15 -0.76 -2.87 -9.57
C GLY A 15 -0.44 -3.08 -8.09
N GLY A 16 -1.25 -2.53 -7.19
CA GLY A 16 -1.19 -2.81 -5.75
C GLY A 16 -1.85 -4.15 -5.38
N PRO A 17 -1.82 -4.56 -4.09
CA PRO A 17 -2.28 -5.88 -3.66
C PRO A 17 -3.76 -6.10 -3.96
N ALA A 18 -4.61 -5.08 -3.84
CA ALA A 18 -6.03 -5.17 -4.14
C ALA A 18 -6.27 -5.42 -5.64
N GLY A 19 -5.58 -4.65 -6.52
CA GLY A 19 -5.69 -4.81 -7.97
C GLY A 19 -5.14 -6.16 -8.45
N LEU A 20 -4.01 -6.60 -7.94
CA LEU A 20 -3.40 -7.88 -8.29
C LEU A 20 -4.23 -9.07 -7.81
N SER A 21 -4.85 -8.99 -6.63
CA SER A 21 -5.77 -10.01 -6.12
C SER A 21 -7.05 -10.08 -6.96
N ALA A 22 -7.59 -8.93 -7.36
CA ALA A 22 -8.72 -8.85 -8.29
C ALA A 22 -8.35 -9.43 -9.66
N ALA A 23 -7.16 -9.12 -10.17
CA ALA A 23 -6.66 -9.65 -11.43
C ALA A 23 -6.53 -11.17 -11.40
N TYR A 24 -5.90 -11.72 -10.36
CA TYR A 24 -5.76 -13.16 -10.17
C TYR A 24 -7.13 -13.87 -10.16
N SER A 25 -8.05 -13.39 -9.33
CA SER A 25 -9.35 -14.02 -9.16
C SER A 25 -10.20 -13.97 -10.43
N SER A 26 -10.18 -12.82 -11.12
CA SER A 26 -10.94 -12.63 -12.36
C SER A 26 -10.37 -13.44 -13.53
N ALA A 27 -9.04 -13.44 -13.70
CA ALA A 27 -8.39 -14.25 -14.75
C ALA A 27 -8.57 -15.74 -14.51
N LYS A 28 -8.47 -16.20 -13.27
CA LYS A 28 -8.75 -17.60 -12.89
C LYS A 28 -10.20 -18.00 -13.17
N ALA A 29 -11.14 -17.06 -13.15
CA ALA A 29 -12.53 -17.28 -13.55
C ALA A 29 -12.74 -17.22 -15.07
N GLY A 30 -11.70 -17.01 -15.87
CA GLY A 30 -11.74 -17.03 -17.34
C GLY A 30 -11.95 -15.67 -17.99
N ALA A 31 -11.95 -14.56 -17.24
CA ALA A 31 -12.05 -13.22 -17.81
C ALA A 31 -10.72 -12.79 -18.48
N LYS A 32 -10.81 -12.06 -19.59
CA LYS A 32 -9.68 -11.36 -20.17
C LYS A 32 -9.39 -10.10 -19.36
N VAL A 33 -8.31 -10.14 -18.56
CA VAL A 33 -7.96 -9.09 -17.59
C VAL A 33 -6.70 -8.36 -18.02
N VAL A 34 -6.72 -7.02 -17.94
CA VAL A 34 -5.54 -6.17 -18.14
C VAL A 34 -5.36 -5.27 -16.93
N VAL A 35 -4.17 -5.31 -16.29
CA VAL A 35 -3.76 -4.45 -15.17
C VAL A 35 -2.87 -3.33 -15.71
N PHE A 36 -3.19 -2.09 -15.35
CA PHE A 36 -2.42 -0.90 -15.69
C PHE A 36 -1.70 -0.38 -14.44
N GLU A 37 -0.36 -0.46 -14.44
CA GLU A 37 0.49 0.10 -13.39
C GLU A 37 1.28 1.28 -13.96
N LYS A 38 1.19 2.44 -13.29
CA LYS A 38 1.84 3.66 -13.76
C LYS A 38 3.36 3.66 -13.55
N ASP A 39 3.82 2.99 -12.50
CA ASP A 39 5.24 2.87 -12.17
C ASP A 39 5.93 1.87 -13.12
N GLU A 40 7.26 1.90 -13.14
CA GLU A 40 8.07 1.07 -14.05
C GLU A 40 8.09 -0.42 -13.68
N ALA A 41 7.68 -0.73 -12.45
CA ALA A 41 7.57 -2.09 -11.93
C ALA A 41 6.48 -2.18 -10.87
N ILE A 42 5.94 -3.38 -10.68
CA ILE A 42 5.09 -3.68 -9.52
C ILE A 42 5.91 -3.46 -8.25
N ALA A 43 5.33 -2.71 -7.31
CA ALA A 43 5.98 -2.29 -6.06
C ALA A 43 7.29 -1.49 -6.28
N HIS A 44 7.40 -0.74 -7.38
CA HIS A 44 8.48 0.23 -7.56
C HIS A 44 8.51 1.21 -6.39
N SER A 45 7.38 1.82 -6.08
CA SER A 45 7.20 2.68 -4.91
C SER A 45 6.48 1.91 -3.81
N ILE A 46 7.14 1.68 -2.67
CA ILE A 46 6.51 1.10 -1.47
C ILE A 46 5.78 2.23 -0.72
N ARG A 47 4.50 2.01 -0.39
CA ARG A 47 3.61 3.03 0.22
C ARG A 47 2.93 2.54 1.49
N THR A 48 3.41 1.44 2.05
CA THR A 48 2.90 0.83 3.27
C THR A 48 4.04 0.29 4.10
N SER A 49 3.93 0.37 5.41
CA SER A 49 4.88 -0.24 6.34
C SER A 49 4.82 -1.76 6.37
N GLY A 50 3.71 -2.34 5.87
CA GLY A 50 3.56 -3.77 5.65
C GLY A 50 3.32 -4.62 6.88
N VAL A 51 2.80 -4.06 7.98
CA VAL A 51 2.37 -4.88 9.13
C VAL A 51 1.01 -5.50 8.84
N THR A 52 0.85 -6.79 9.13
CA THR A 52 -0.41 -7.51 8.97
C THR A 52 -0.46 -8.76 9.87
N TRP A 53 -1.53 -9.56 9.74
CA TRP A 53 -1.75 -10.79 10.49
C TRP A 53 -1.26 -12.02 9.73
N ILE A 54 -0.58 -12.95 10.40
CA ILE A 54 -0.10 -14.20 9.80
C ILE A 54 -1.27 -15.03 9.26
N SER A 55 -2.40 -15.09 10.00
CA SER A 55 -3.60 -15.78 9.56
C SER A 55 -4.14 -15.30 8.20
N GLU A 56 -4.01 -13.99 7.90
CA GLU A 56 -4.40 -13.46 6.59
C GLU A 56 -3.43 -13.88 5.49
N MET A 57 -2.14 -13.93 5.79
CA MET A 57 -1.13 -14.41 4.84
C MET A 57 -1.34 -15.88 4.50
N GLU A 58 -1.60 -16.71 5.52
CA GLU A 58 -1.92 -18.13 5.35
C GLU A 58 -3.21 -18.33 4.54
N ARG A 59 -4.28 -17.57 4.85
CA ARG A 59 -5.56 -17.62 4.13
C ARG A 59 -5.40 -17.23 2.65
N LEU A 60 -4.51 -16.29 2.35
CA LEU A 60 -4.21 -15.87 0.98
C LEU A 60 -3.16 -16.73 0.28
N GLY A 61 -2.60 -17.74 0.97
CA GLY A 61 -1.58 -18.63 0.42
C GLY A 61 -0.23 -17.92 0.19
N ILE A 62 0.06 -16.84 0.92
CA ILE A 62 1.32 -16.09 0.79
C ILE A 62 2.44 -16.88 1.47
N PRO A 63 3.51 -17.26 0.74
CA PRO A 63 4.64 -17.99 1.30
C PRO A 63 5.34 -17.26 2.44
N ALA A 64 5.72 -17.97 3.50
CA ALA A 64 6.36 -17.42 4.70
C ALA A 64 7.69 -16.68 4.42
N LYS A 65 8.34 -16.93 3.28
CA LYS A 65 9.55 -16.21 2.87
C LYS A 65 9.32 -14.70 2.60
N PHE A 66 8.06 -14.27 2.45
CA PHE A 66 7.71 -12.87 2.18
C PHE A 66 7.32 -12.08 3.44
N TYR A 67 7.50 -12.64 4.64
CA TYR A 67 7.24 -11.90 5.86
C TYR A 67 8.11 -12.36 7.02
N ASN A 68 8.39 -11.44 7.94
CA ASN A 68 9.04 -11.71 9.21
C ASN A 68 7.96 -11.86 10.30
N PRO A 69 7.82 -13.03 10.95
CA PRO A 69 6.86 -13.22 12.04
C PRO A 69 7.23 -12.36 13.26
N VAL A 70 6.23 -11.76 13.89
CA VAL A 70 6.38 -10.94 15.09
C VAL A 70 5.51 -11.48 16.22
N GLN A 71 6.13 -11.66 17.38
CA GLN A 71 5.50 -12.26 18.56
C GLN A 71 5.16 -11.23 19.62
N ASN A 72 5.97 -10.18 19.76
CA ASN A 72 5.88 -9.21 20.83
C ASN A 72 5.51 -7.82 20.32
N TYR A 73 4.81 -7.05 21.15
CA TYR A 73 4.30 -5.72 20.83
C TYR A 73 4.77 -4.75 21.92
N ARG A 74 5.58 -3.76 21.55
CA ARG A 74 6.07 -2.74 22.45
C ARG A 74 5.43 -1.39 22.15
N PHE A 75 4.82 -0.80 23.16
CA PHE A 75 4.21 0.53 23.09
C PHE A 75 5.02 1.49 23.96
N VAL A 76 5.49 2.56 23.34
CA VAL A 76 6.34 3.57 24.01
C VAL A 76 5.66 4.92 23.98
N SER A 77 5.59 5.60 25.11
CA SER A 77 5.17 6.99 25.23
C SER A 77 6.24 7.78 26.01
N PRO A 78 6.11 9.11 26.18
CA PRO A 78 7.08 9.89 26.96
C PRO A 78 7.31 9.38 28.39
N SER A 79 6.28 8.77 29.00
CA SER A 79 6.29 8.36 30.42
C SER A 79 6.10 6.86 30.64
N ASN A 80 5.76 6.10 29.62
CA ASN A 80 5.48 4.67 29.76
C ASN A 80 6.15 3.86 28.63
N ASP A 81 6.53 2.64 28.98
CA ASP A 81 7.12 1.66 28.07
C ASP A 81 6.54 0.28 28.43
N VAL A 82 5.70 -0.27 27.59
CA VAL A 82 4.94 -1.49 27.84
C VAL A 82 5.28 -2.53 26.77
N LEU A 83 5.74 -3.69 27.21
CA LEU A 83 5.96 -4.87 26.35
C LEU A 83 4.84 -5.89 26.59
N ILE A 84 4.12 -6.21 25.54
CA ILE A 84 3.15 -7.30 25.52
C ILE A 84 3.80 -8.49 24.81
N SER A 85 4.08 -9.55 25.57
CA SER A 85 4.69 -10.77 25.02
C SER A 85 3.61 -11.78 24.65
N GLY A 86 3.63 -12.22 23.40
CA GLY A 86 2.76 -13.29 22.90
C GLY A 86 3.35 -14.68 23.18
N SER A 87 2.49 -15.69 23.25
CA SER A 87 2.92 -17.11 23.32
C SER A 87 3.40 -17.65 21.97
N SER A 88 2.97 -17.02 20.87
CA SER A 88 3.34 -17.34 19.50
C SER A 88 3.17 -16.11 18.61
N PRO A 89 3.89 -16.04 17.46
CA PRO A 89 3.69 -14.96 16.49
C PRO A 89 2.25 -14.95 15.95
N LYS A 90 1.63 -13.77 15.92
CA LYS A 90 0.30 -13.56 15.33
C LYS A 90 0.32 -12.52 14.22
N SER A 91 1.22 -11.55 14.30
CA SER A 91 1.43 -10.55 13.26
C SER A 91 2.76 -10.79 12.52
N CYS A 92 2.94 -10.11 11.42
CA CYS A 92 4.17 -10.14 10.66
C CYS A 92 4.44 -8.79 9.98
N VAL A 93 5.70 -8.60 9.59
CA VAL A 93 6.13 -7.48 8.76
C VAL A 93 6.48 -8.02 7.36
N LEU A 94 5.82 -7.49 6.34
CA LEU A 94 5.93 -7.99 4.97
C LEU A 94 7.21 -7.50 4.27
N ASP A 95 7.84 -8.36 3.50
CA ASP A 95 8.61 -7.95 2.34
C ASP A 95 7.61 -7.51 1.24
N VAL A 96 7.21 -6.23 1.31
CA VAL A 96 6.14 -5.68 0.47
C VAL A 96 6.46 -5.85 -1.01
N ARG A 97 7.70 -5.57 -1.42
CA ARG A 97 8.11 -5.69 -2.82
C ARG A 97 8.03 -7.13 -3.32
N GLY A 98 8.65 -8.06 -2.58
CA GLY A 98 8.62 -9.48 -2.91
C GLY A 98 7.22 -10.06 -2.95
N MET A 99 6.38 -9.69 -1.97
CA MET A 99 4.99 -10.16 -1.91
C MET A 99 4.14 -9.60 -3.07
N TYR A 100 4.24 -8.31 -3.40
CA TYR A 100 3.44 -7.74 -4.51
C TYR A 100 3.86 -8.31 -5.87
N GLN A 101 5.17 -8.51 -6.08
CA GLN A 101 5.66 -9.18 -7.29
C GLN A 101 5.19 -10.63 -7.36
N HIS A 102 5.13 -11.34 -6.23
CA HIS A 102 4.55 -12.69 -6.18
C HIS A 102 3.07 -12.69 -6.58
N LEU A 103 2.26 -11.74 -6.07
CA LEU A 103 0.87 -11.59 -6.49
C LEU A 103 0.74 -11.29 -8.00
N ALA A 104 1.67 -10.49 -8.54
CA ALA A 104 1.70 -10.21 -9.97
C ALA A 104 1.99 -11.47 -10.81
N PHE A 105 2.94 -12.30 -10.38
CA PHE A 105 3.21 -13.58 -11.04
C PHE A 105 2.00 -14.53 -10.98
N LEU A 106 1.34 -14.63 -9.85
CA LEU A 106 0.10 -15.44 -9.74
C LEU A 106 -1.00 -14.93 -10.68
N ALA A 107 -1.17 -13.61 -10.79
CA ALA A 107 -2.14 -13.03 -11.70
C ALA A 107 -1.77 -13.31 -13.17
N ALA A 108 -0.49 -13.20 -13.53
CA ALA A 108 0.00 -13.49 -14.88
C ALA A 108 -0.12 -14.99 -15.22
N GLU A 109 0.21 -15.89 -14.31
CA GLU A 109 0.02 -17.34 -14.48
C GLU A 109 -1.46 -17.70 -14.68
N ALA A 110 -2.38 -16.97 -14.04
CA ALA A 110 -3.81 -17.13 -14.25
C ALA A 110 -4.31 -16.55 -15.58
N GLY A 111 -3.45 -15.85 -16.36
CA GLY A 111 -3.76 -15.28 -17.66
C GLY A 111 -4.02 -13.77 -17.70
N ALA A 112 -3.84 -13.04 -16.60
CA ALA A 112 -3.93 -11.59 -16.60
C ALA A 112 -2.72 -10.97 -17.31
N GLN A 113 -2.94 -9.97 -18.15
CA GLN A 113 -1.88 -9.14 -18.70
C GLN A 113 -1.55 -8.01 -17.74
N ILE A 114 -0.26 -7.80 -17.44
CA ILE A 114 0.22 -6.69 -16.61
C ILE A 114 1.00 -5.71 -17.48
N MET A 115 0.54 -4.46 -17.50
CA MET A 115 1.16 -3.37 -18.23
C MET A 115 1.79 -2.38 -17.23
N VAL A 116 3.09 -2.51 -17.01
CA VAL A 116 3.87 -1.53 -16.23
C VAL A 116 4.16 -0.29 -17.08
N LYS A 117 4.52 0.83 -16.43
CA LYS A 117 4.76 2.15 -17.05
C LYS A 117 3.58 2.58 -17.93
N SER A 118 2.38 2.24 -17.48
CA SER A 118 1.11 2.46 -18.21
C SER A 118 0.16 3.26 -17.33
N ASN A 119 0.20 4.58 -17.50
CA ASN A 119 -0.57 5.51 -16.67
C ASN A 119 -1.96 5.77 -17.25
N VAL A 120 -3.01 5.45 -16.49
CA VAL A 120 -4.39 5.76 -16.88
C VAL A 120 -4.65 7.25 -16.71
N ILE A 121 -4.88 7.92 -17.84
CA ILE A 121 -5.02 9.37 -17.92
C ILE A 121 -6.47 9.83 -18.02
N ASN A 122 -7.38 8.97 -18.51
CA ASN A 122 -8.80 9.29 -18.61
C ASN A 122 -9.68 8.03 -18.62
N ILE A 123 -10.99 8.23 -18.51
CA ILE A 123 -12.03 7.20 -18.65
C ILE A 123 -12.70 7.30 -20.03
N ILE A 124 -13.37 6.22 -20.42
CA ILE A 124 -14.31 6.18 -21.54
C ILE A 124 -15.69 5.99 -20.94
N GLU A 125 -16.62 6.89 -21.28
CA GLU A 125 -17.98 6.85 -20.83
C GLU A 125 -18.90 6.73 -22.04
N GLU A 126 -19.87 5.80 -21.99
CA GLU A 126 -20.88 5.55 -22.99
C GLU A 126 -22.23 5.38 -22.27
N ASP A 127 -23.23 6.14 -22.64
CA ASP A 127 -24.58 6.12 -22.05
C ASP A 127 -24.57 6.18 -20.50
N SER A 128 -23.74 7.08 -19.93
CA SER A 128 -23.53 7.26 -18.49
C SER A 128 -22.91 6.06 -17.78
N ARG A 129 -22.33 5.11 -18.50
CA ARG A 129 -21.61 3.95 -18.01
C ARG A 129 -20.13 4.08 -18.29
N ILE A 130 -19.28 3.62 -17.36
CA ILE A 130 -17.85 3.49 -17.63
C ILE A 130 -17.61 2.28 -18.53
N ALA A 131 -17.16 2.56 -19.76
CA ALA A 131 -16.96 1.57 -20.82
C ALA A 131 -15.48 1.28 -21.11
N GLY A 132 -14.56 1.89 -20.34
CA GLY A 132 -13.13 1.67 -20.50
C GLY A 132 -12.26 2.80 -19.98
N ILE A 133 -10.99 2.78 -20.40
CA ILE A 133 -9.98 3.76 -19.98
C ILE A 133 -9.11 4.22 -21.15
N LYS A 134 -8.46 5.38 -20.96
CA LYS A 134 -7.36 5.84 -21.83
C LYS A 134 -6.07 5.84 -21.01
N ALA A 135 -5.04 5.20 -21.54
CA ALA A 135 -3.75 5.09 -20.88
C ALA A 135 -2.61 5.61 -21.78
N SER A 136 -1.64 6.28 -21.17
CA SER A 136 -0.35 6.55 -21.79
C SER A 136 0.60 5.40 -21.48
N THR A 137 1.15 4.77 -22.51
CA THR A 137 2.02 3.59 -22.39
C THR A 137 3.37 3.84 -23.08
N PRO A 138 4.38 2.99 -22.85
CA PRO A 138 5.66 3.11 -23.56
C PRO A 138 5.55 3.00 -25.08
N LYS A 139 4.46 2.42 -25.59
CA LYS A 139 4.19 2.26 -27.03
C LYS A 139 3.34 3.39 -27.62
N GLY A 140 2.88 4.33 -26.80
CA GLY A 140 1.97 5.41 -27.16
C GLY A 140 0.64 5.35 -26.42
N ASP A 141 -0.32 6.16 -26.85
CA ASP A 141 -1.64 6.24 -26.24
C ASP A 141 -2.49 5.01 -26.61
N LEU A 142 -3.10 4.41 -25.58
CA LEU A 142 -3.97 3.25 -25.70
C LEU A 142 -5.39 3.59 -25.24
N ILE A 143 -6.37 3.24 -26.05
CA ILE A 143 -7.77 3.15 -25.70
C ILE A 143 -8.08 1.70 -25.36
N MET A 144 -8.51 1.43 -24.14
CA MET A 144 -8.91 0.09 -23.70
C MET A 144 -10.39 0.08 -23.36
N HIS A 145 -11.19 -0.53 -24.22
CA HIS A 145 -12.60 -0.80 -23.91
C HIS A 145 -12.74 -1.98 -22.97
N SER A 146 -13.67 -1.90 -22.02
CA SER A 146 -13.92 -2.99 -21.06
C SER A 146 -15.36 -3.03 -20.59
N THR A 147 -15.80 -4.23 -20.22
CA THR A 147 -17.11 -4.44 -19.58
C THR A 147 -17.13 -3.88 -18.16
N LEU A 148 -16.01 -3.95 -17.45
CA LEU A 148 -15.84 -3.46 -16.10
C LEU A 148 -14.46 -2.79 -15.97
N VAL A 149 -14.43 -1.65 -15.32
CA VAL A 149 -13.20 -1.02 -14.82
C VAL A 149 -13.12 -1.22 -13.32
N ILE A 150 -11.99 -1.72 -12.81
CA ILE A 150 -11.72 -1.79 -11.37
C ILE A 150 -10.72 -0.70 -11.00
N ASP A 151 -11.14 0.26 -10.18
CA ASP A 151 -10.25 1.27 -9.62
C ASP A 151 -9.55 0.71 -8.37
N ALA A 152 -8.29 0.29 -8.56
CA ALA A 152 -7.36 -0.15 -7.51
C ALA A 152 -6.19 0.84 -7.39
N SER A 153 -6.37 2.10 -7.78
CA SER A 153 -5.31 3.12 -7.84
C SER A 153 -4.91 3.68 -6.47
N GLY A 154 -5.38 3.07 -5.40
CA GLY A 154 -5.04 3.41 -4.03
C GLY A 154 -5.63 4.75 -3.58
N PHE A 155 -4.89 5.49 -2.77
CA PHE A 155 -5.33 6.77 -2.21
C PHE A 155 -5.84 7.76 -3.25
N SER A 156 -5.27 7.75 -4.46
CA SER A 156 -5.63 8.69 -5.53
C SER A 156 -7.04 8.47 -6.07
N ALA A 157 -7.62 7.27 -5.98
CA ALA A 157 -8.93 6.90 -6.53
C ALA A 157 -9.14 7.49 -7.94
N THR A 158 -8.16 7.27 -8.84
CA THR A 158 -7.99 8.02 -10.10
C THR A 158 -9.20 7.90 -11.02
N VAL A 159 -9.73 6.69 -11.19
CA VAL A 159 -10.89 6.42 -12.06
C VAL A 159 -12.16 6.96 -11.40
N ALA A 160 -12.36 6.65 -10.13
CA ALA A 160 -13.55 7.05 -9.39
C ALA A 160 -13.71 8.55 -9.32
N ARG A 161 -12.61 9.31 -9.15
CA ARG A 161 -12.65 10.78 -9.18
C ARG A 161 -13.00 11.31 -10.56
N LYS A 162 -12.44 10.75 -11.62
CA LYS A 162 -12.76 11.15 -13.00
C LYS A 162 -14.21 10.86 -13.37
N ALA A 163 -14.77 9.78 -12.86
CA ALA A 163 -16.17 9.39 -13.02
C ALA A 163 -17.14 10.17 -12.10
N GLY A 164 -16.63 11.07 -11.25
CA GLY A 164 -17.47 11.74 -10.24
C GLY A 164 -18.03 10.80 -9.15
N ALA A 165 -17.59 9.55 -9.10
CA ALA A 165 -18.03 8.55 -8.14
C ALA A 165 -17.33 8.64 -6.78
N ALA A 166 -16.24 9.42 -6.68
CA ALA A 166 -15.52 9.65 -5.42
C ALA A 166 -15.01 11.08 -5.31
N GLY A 167 -15.19 11.67 -4.13
CA GLY A 167 -14.57 12.94 -3.73
C GLY A 167 -13.17 12.77 -3.16
N GLU A 168 -12.57 13.89 -2.78
CA GLU A 168 -11.29 13.92 -2.05
C GLU A 168 -11.45 13.39 -0.62
N TRP A 169 -10.36 12.83 -0.09
CA TRP A 169 -10.29 12.45 1.31
C TRP A 169 -10.13 13.69 2.19
N LYS A 170 -11.03 13.86 3.16
CA LYS A 170 -10.97 14.95 4.15
C LYS A 170 -10.10 14.57 5.35
N ARG A 171 -10.06 13.27 5.69
CA ARG A 171 -9.23 12.72 6.76
C ARG A 171 -8.36 11.60 6.22
N TYR A 172 -7.06 11.72 6.45
CA TYR A 172 -6.07 10.73 5.97
C TYR A 172 -4.78 10.81 6.77
N GLY A 173 -4.00 9.74 6.76
CA GLY A 173 -2.64 9.72 7.28
C GLY A 173 -1.64 10.02 6.16
N VAL A 174 -0.57 10.72 6.52
CA VAL A 174 0.63 10.86 5.68
C VAL A 174 1.78 10.22 6.44
N GLY A 175 2.48 9.29 5.82
CA GLY A 175 3.60 8.58 6.42
C GLY A 175 4.89 8.74 5.65
N ALA A 176 6.01 8.82 6.38
CA ALA A 176 7.35 8.66 5.86
C ALA A 176 8.08 7.60 6.68
N GLU A 177 8.79 6.71 6.02
CA GLU A 177 9.62 5.70 6.68
C GLU A 177 10.91 5.46 5.91
N TYR A 178 11.96 5.11 6.63
CA TYR A 178 13.15 4.52 6.06
C TYR A 178 13.18 3.02 6.28
N GLU A 179 13.48 2.25 5.23
CA GLU A 179 14.05 0.94 5.41
C GLU A 179 15.52 1.11 5.74
N CYS A 180 15.96 0.52 6.85
CA CYS A 180 17.29 0.72 7.41
C CYS A 180 18.00 -0.62 7.62
N TYR A 181 19.32 -0.61 7.45
CA TYR A 181 20.20 -1.55 8.10
C TYR A 181 20.46 -1.08 9.55
N CYS A 182 20.38 -2.01 10.51
CA CYS A 182 20.73 -1.76 11.91
C CYS A 182 21.54 -2.93 12.48
N ASP A 183 22.45 -2.62 13.42
CA ASP A 183 23.31 -3.64 14.03
C ASP A 183 22.56 -4.53 15.03
N GLN A 184 21.55 -3.96 15.70
CA GLN A 184 20.85 -4.58 16.82
C GLN A 184 19.35 -4.51 16.61
N VAL A 185 18.78 -5.50 15.93
CA VAL A 185 17.33 -5.59 15.69
C VAL A 185 16.75 -6.77 16.47
N ASP A 186 15.81 -6.50 17.37
CA ASP A 186 14.92 -7.54 17.88
C ASP A 186 13.88 -7.86 16.80
N SER A 187 14.12 -8.93 16.06
CA SER A 187 13.26 -9.33 14.94
C SER A 187 11.90 -9.91 15.38
N ALA A 188 11.71 -10.18 16.67
CA ALA A 188 10.47 -10.71 17.22
C ALA A 188 9.52 -9.65 17.79
N THR A 189 9.95 -8.39 17.86
CA THR A 189 9.19 -7.29 18.50
C THR A 189 9.01 -6.12 17.53
N TRP A 190 7.76 -5.73 17.23
CA TRP A 190 7.53 -4.42 16.64
C TRP A 190 7.21 -3.38 17.72
N VAL A 191 7.51 -2.12 17.42
CA VAL A 191 7.36 -1.02 18.35
C VAL A 191 6.46 0.06 17.75
N LEU A 192 5.49 0.53 18.54
CA LEU A 192 4.75 1.76 18.29
C LEU A 192 5.13 2.82 19.33
N MET A 193 5.42 4.01 18.85
CA MET A 193 5.80 5.16 19.67
C MET A 193 4.73 6.24 19.54
N VAL A 194 4.08 6.61 20.65
CA VAL A 194 2.96 7.55 20.69
C VAL A 194 3.29 8.78 21.53
N GLY A 195 2.67 9.90 21.22
CA GLY A 195 2.86 11.19 21.88
C GLY A 195 3.56 12.21 20.99
N GLN A 196 3.40 13.50 21.33
CA GLN A 196 3.83 14.63 20.48
C GLN A 196 5.32 14.64 20.14
N GLN A 197 6.17 14.05 20.98
CA GLN A 197 7.59 13.92 20.69
C GLN A 197 7.87 12.99 19.50
N PHE A 198 6.97 12.04 19.22
CA PHE A 198 7.10 11.07 18.12
C PHE A 198 6.21 11.42 16.93
N SER A 199 4.96 11.81 17.20
CA SER A 199 4.02 12.26 16.18
C SER A 199 2.93 13.13 16.81
N GLU A 200 2.52 14.18 16.13
CA GLU A 200 1.53 15.14 16.65
C GLU A 200 0.08 14.62 16.56
N ALA A 201 -0.24 13.82 15.57
CA ALA A 201 -1.58 13.27 15.36
C ALA A 201 -1.49 11.86 14.74
N GLY A 202 -0.71 10.99 15.37
CA GLY A 202 -0.48 9.64 14.88
C GLY A 202 0.52 8.90 15.75
N TYR A 203 1.43 8.16 15.13
CA TYR A 203 2.47 7.42 15.83
C TYR A 203 3.72 7.25 14.96
N ALA A 204 4.84 6.94 15.61
CA ALA A 204 6.03 6.45 14.94
C ALA A 204 6.19 4.95 15.20
N TRP A 205 6.98 4.28 14.37
CA TRP A 205 7.13 2.81 14.44
C TRP A 205 8.54 2.33 14.18
N ILE A 206 8.83 1.12 14.69
CA ILE A 206 9.97 0.30 14.34
C ILE A 206 9.44 -1.09 13.99
N PHE A 207 9.51 -1.49 12.73
CA PHE A 207 8.98 -2.75 12.22
C PHE A 207 10.10 -3.62 11.65
N PRO A 208 10.45 -4.74 12.31
CA PRO A 208 11.57 -5.57 11.92
C PRO A 208 11.25 -6.43 10.70
N LEU A 209 12.10 -6.36 9.68
CA LEU A 209 12.06 -7.21 8.49
C LEU A 209 12.97 -8.44 8.62
N SER A 210 14.03 -8.33 9.43
CA SER A 210 14.97 -9.42 9.73
C SER A 210 15.83 -9.03 10.92
N LYS A 211 16.88 -9.81 11.20
CA LYS A 211 17.84 -9.55 12.29
C LYS A 211 18.66 -8.27 12.12
N ASN A 212 18.69 -7.69 10.93
CA ASN A 212 19.46 -6.48 10.62
C ASN A 212 18.76 -5.52 9.66
N ARG A 213 17.50 -5.77 9.30
CA ARG A 213 16.67 -4.89 8.46
C ARG A 213 15.43 -4.47 9.24
N VAL A 214 15.14 -3.19 9.22
CA VAL A 214 14.01 -2.62 9.96
C VAL A 214 13.42 -1.45 9.19
N ARG A 215 12.12 -1.23 9.30
CA ARG A 215 11.46 -0.01 8.88
C ARG A 215 11.25 0.89 10.08
N ILE A 216 11.71 2.12 9.97
CA ILE A 216 11.53 3.16 10.97
C ILE A 216 10.77 4.29 10.32
N GLY A 217 9.61 4.64 10.86
CA GLY A 217 8.77 5.64 10.24
C GLY A 217 7.90 6.41 11.21
N VAL A 218 7.20 7.39 10.67
CA VAL A 218 6.21 8.20 11.34
C VAL A 218 5.02 8.48 10.46
N GLY A 219 3.82 8.36 11.02
CA GLY A 219 2.56 8.73 10.40
C GLY A 219 1.93 9.92 11.13
N ILE A 220 1.39 10.87 10.37
CA ILE A 220 0.76 12.09 10.87
C ILE A 220 -0.64 12.22 10.24
N GLY A 221 -1.65 12.43 11.07
CA GLY A 221 -3.04 12.58 10.65
C GLY A 221 -3.34 13.97 10.08
N ARG A 222 -4.12 14.00 9.03
CA ARG A 222 -4.69 15.19 8.41
C ARG A 222 -6.21 15.19 8.63
N PRO A 223 -6.84 16.32 8.94
CA PRO A 223 -6.30 17.68 9.02
C PRO A 223 -5.74 18.07 10.41
N GLU A 224 -5.62 17.16 11.36
CA GLU A 224 -5.28 17.43 12.76
C GLU A 224 -3.89 18.08 12.93
N SER A 225 -2.95 17.77 12.06
CA SER A 225 -1.61 18.39 12.04
C SER A 225 -1.18 18.71 10.62
N SER A 226 -0.41 19.80 10.45
CA SER A 226 0.27 20.18 9.20
C SER A 226 1.74 19.78 9.16
N ALA A 227 2.26 19.15 10.22
CA ALA A 227 3.66 18.76 10.30
C ALA A 227 4.07 17.82 9.15
N GLU A 228 5.31 17.93 8.70
CA GLU A 228 5.84 17.07 7.63
C GLU A 228 6.43 15.79 8.21
N PRO A 229 5.95 14.59 7.77
CA PRO A 229 6.38 13.34 8.37
C PRO A 229 7.87 13.06 8.18
N LEU A 230 8.48 13.46 7.06
CA LEU A 230 9.91 13.26 6.83
C LEU A 230 10.77 14.13 7.76
N GLU A 231 10.39 15.37 8.00
CA GLU A 231 11.06 16.25 8.96
C GLU A 231 10.96 15.68 10.38
N LYS A 232 9.79 15.21 10.75
CA LYS A 232 9.55 14.56 12.05
C LYS A 232 10.37 13.26 12.20
N LEU A 233 10.46 12.46 11.15
CA LEU A 233 11.30 11.26 11.13
C LEU A 233 12.78 11.62 11.34
N HIS A 234 13.29 12.65 10.68
CA HIS A 234 14.66 13.13 10.87
C HIS A 234 14.90 13.65 12.29
N GLU A 235 13.90 14.35 12.88
CA GLU A 235 13.98 14.82 14.26
C GLU A 235 14.14 13.65 15.26
N ILE A 236 13.29 12.63 15.17
CA ILE A 236 13.35 11.49 16.10
C ILE A 236 14.61 10.64 15.91
N LEU A 237 15.08 10.45 14.69
CA LEU A 237 16.33 9.76 14.39
C LEU A 237 17.54 10.54 14.91
N GLY A 238 17.57 11.86 14.69
CA GLY A 238 18.66 12.74 15.14
C GLY A 238 18.78 12.83 16.67
N LYS A 239 17.64 12.84 17.38
CA LYS A 239 17.61 12.86 18.83
C LYS A 239 17.88 11.48 19.47
N LYS A 240 17.91 10.39 18.68
CA LYS A 240 18.04 9.00 19.16
C LYS A 240 17.12 8.71 20.35
N LEU A 241 15.86 9.12 20.21
CA LEU A 241 14.87 8.90 21.28
C LEU A 241 14.70 7.40 21.53
N LYS A 242 14.47 7.03 22.81
CA LYS A 242 14.11 5.64 23.11
C LYS A 242 12.85 5.24 22.32
N PRO A 243 12.79 4.04 21.73
CA PRO A 243 13.76 2.92 21.79
C PRO A 243 14.75 2.87 20.60
N LEU A 244 14.90 3.95 19.81
CA LEU A 244 15.80 3.98 18.66
C LEU A 244 17.29 3.85 19.03
N ASP A 245 17.64 4.29 20.25
CA ASP A 245 19.00 4.17 20.81
C ASP A 245 19.48 2.71 20.89
N ALA A 246 18.54 1.76 21.05
CA ALA A 246 18.84 0.32 21.15
C ALA A 246 19.18 -0.34 19.81
N LEU A 247 18.95 0.32 18.67
CA LEU A 247 19.20 -0.25 17.33
C LEU A 247 20.68 -0.21 16.91
N GLY A 248 21.53 0.44 17.69
CA GLY A 248 22.94 0.63 17.37
C GLY A 248 23.14 1.59 16.20
N LYS A 249 23.88 1.16 15.17
CA LYS A 249 24.03 1.93 13.94
C LYS A 249 22.76 1.83 13.12
N ILE A 250 22.25 2.98 12.70
CA ILE A 250 21.08 3.09 11.80
C ILE A 250 21.58 3.62 10.46
N GLN A 251 21.47 2.83 9.40
CA GLN A 251 21.84 3.21 8.04
C GLN A 251 20.62 3.14 7.14
N PRO A 252 19.98 4.28 6.78
CA PRO A 252 18.91 4.31 5.80
C PRO A 252 19.37 3.81 4.43
N VAL A 253 18.55 2.99 3.79
CA VAL A 253 18.81 2.43 2.45
C VAL A 253 17.71 2.72 1.45
N GLU A 254 16.47 2.90 1.91
CA GLU A 254 15.33 3.23 1.04
C GLU A 254 14.35 4.14 1.80
N LEU A 255 13.85 5.18 1.13
CA LEU A 255 12.80 6.06 1.66
C LEU A 255 11.45 5.67 1.05
N HIS A 256 10.47 5.47 1.90
CA HIS A 256 9.08 5.26 1.53
C HIS A 256 8.23 6.45 1.98
N TYR A 257 7.22 6.78 1.18
CA TYR A 257 6.27 7.83 1.48
C TYR A 257 4.89 7.41 1.03
N GLY A 258 3.89 7.56 1.90
CA GLY A 258 2.55 7.07 1.61
C GLY A 258 1.44 7.91 2.21
N PHE A 259 0.26 7.76 1.63
CA PHE A 259 -1.00 8.33 2.11
C PHE A 259 -1.96 7.19 2.42
N ILE A 260 -2.70 7.30 3.52
CA ILE A 260 -3.61 6.28 4.01
C ILE A 260 -4.97 6.93 4.23
N PRO A 261 -6.03 6.55 3.49
CA PRO A 261 -7.38 7.07 3.75
C PRO A 261 -7.85 6.64 5.14
N ASN A 262 -8.43 7.56 5.90
CA ASN A 262 -8.83 7.34 7.30
C ASN A 262 -10.27 7.79 7.58
N GLU A 263 -11.12 7.77 6.55
CA GLU A 263 -12.57 8.06 6.67
C GLU A 263 -13.43 6.79 6.76
N GLY A 264 -12.79 5.61 6.66
CA GLY A 264 -13.48 4.33 6.52
C GLY A 264 -13.93 4.06 5.08
N VAL A 265 -14.69 2.99 4.91
CA VAL A 265 -15.17 2.54 3.60
C VAL A 265 -16.14 3.57 3.01
N ARG A 266 -15.98 3.88 1.72
CA ARG A 266 -16.88 4.77 0.98
C ARG A 266 -18.32 4.24 1.01
N GLN A 267 -19.30 5.14 1.03
CA GLN A 267 -20.74 4.77 1.02
C GLN A 267 -21.11 3.96 -0.21
N SER A 268 -20.49 4.24 -1.37
CA SER A 268 -20.60 3.42 -2.57
C SER A 268 -19.21 3.11 -3.10
N SER A 269 -18.96 1.83 -3.36
CA SER A 269 -17.76 1.34 -4.04
C SER A 269 -18.05 0.79 -5.44
N VAL A 270 -19.26 1.04 -5.96
CA VAL A 270 -19.70 0.60 -7.29
C VAL A 270 -20.46 1.70 -8.00
N ALA A 271 -20.29 1.77 -9.31
CA ALA A 271 -21.09 2.56 -10.24
C ALA A 271 -21.24 1.75 -11.53
N ASP A 272 -22.06 2.20 -12.48
CA ASP A 272 -22.24 1.44 -13.72
C ASP A 272 -20.93 1.34 -14.51
N GLY A 273 -20.47 0.11 -14.71
CA GLY A 273 -19.18 -0.20 -15.35
C GLY A 273 -17.93 0.06 -14.47
N LEU A 274 -18.08 0.42 -13.19
CA LEU A 274 -16.97 0.75 -12.29
C LEU A 274 -17.11 0.06 -10.92
N MET A 275 -15.99 -0.49 -10.41
CA MET A 275 -15.85 -0.99 -9.05
C MET A 275 -14.58 -0.44 -8.42
N LEU A 276 -14.63 -0.07 -7.14
CA LEU A 276 -13.50 0.41 -6.35
C LEU A 276 -13.04 -0.69 -5.39
N VAL A 277 -11.72 -0.84 -5.21
CA VAL A 277 -11.13 -1.82 -4.29
C VAL A 277 -9.91 -1.25 -3.56
N GLY A 278 -9.63 -1.76 -2.36
CA GLY A 278 -8.51 -1.29 -1.53
C GLY A 278 -8.69 0.16 -1.07
N ASP A 279 -7.60 0.92 -1.03
CA ASP A 279 -7.64 2.31 -0.54
C ASP A 279 -8.55 3.22 -1.38
N SER A 280 -8.73 2.97 -2.68
CA SER A 280 -9.68 3.74 -3.49
C SER A 280 -11.12 3.61 -3.00
N ALA A 281 -11.45 2.46 -2.39
CA ALA A 281 -12.72 2.21 -1.71
C ALA A 281 -12.71 2.56 -0.21
N GLY A 282 -11.58 3.01 0.35
CA GLY A 282 -11.43 3.27 1.78
C GLY A 282 -11.35 2.01 2.64
N GLN A 283 -10.88 0.89 2.08
CA GLN A 283 -10.79 -0.40 2.77
C GLN A 283 -9.45 -0.58 3.52
N SER A 284 -8.68 0.48 3.67
CA SER A 284 -7.44 0.45 4.46
C SER A 284 -7.73 0.34 5.97
N ASN A 285 -6.86 -0.37 6.68
CA ASN A 285 -6.82 -0.32 8.14
C ASN A 285 -5.73 0.68 8.55
N PRO A 286 -6.06 1.82 9.15
CA PRO A 286 -5.08 2.85 9.47
C PRO A 286 -4.21 2.52 10.69
N LEU A 287 -4.50 1.44 11.40
CA LEU A 287 -3.78 1.06 12.61
C LEU A 287 -2.76 -0.07 12.35
N VAL A 288 -3.08 -1.00 11.46
CA VAL A 288 -2.25 -2.20 11.17
C VAL A 288 -2.29 -2.51 9.69
#